data_529be4508c622bceefe881ad289562db
#
_entry.id   529be4508c622bceefe881ad289562db
#
_cell.length_a   1.000
_cell.length_b   1.000
_cell.length_c   1.000
_cell.angle_alpha   90.00
_cell.angle_beta   90.00
_cell.angle_gamma   90.00
#
_symmetry.space_group_name_H-M   'P 1'
#
loop_
_entity.id
_entity.type
_entity.pdbx_description
1 polymer ?
#
loop_
_entity_poly.entity_id
_entity_poly.type
_entity_poly.pdbx_seq_one_letter_code
_entity_poly.pdbx_strand_id
1 'polypeptide(L)'
;MKKTLLQLSMLLRLTSPASFAIDNLKLNSNLNYGSDSLDGALITGSDAQSGFFAGKPNYVIIYGEGCFNSKRQARRTVELYDKYRSQVHFVVIDLDVPRSPEQQQLVKQYYKGYIPHVLVLDAHGTPLYNQSGEVESRVIEDIFQKSLSQ
;
A
#
# COMPACT_ATOMS: atom_id res chain seq x y z
N MET A 1 4.05 2.29 -68.99
CA MET A 1 3.10 1.82 -67.97
C MET A 1 3.83 1.66 -66.66
N LYS A 2 3.74 2.63 -65.73
CA LYS A 2 4.38 2.56 -64.42
C LYS A 2 3.31 2.14 -63.41
N LYS A 3 3.48 0.91 -62.82
CA LYS A 3 2.61 0.42 -61.74
C LYS A 3 3.17 0.93 -60.40
N THR A 4 2.44 1.86 -59.78
CA THR A 4 2.73 2.36 -58.45
C THR A 4 2.18 1.36 -57.43
N LEU A 5 3.05 0.69 -56.69
CA LEU A 5 2.69 -0.13 -55.54
C LEU A 5 2.45 0.77 -54.34
N LEU A 6 1.22 0.86 -53.89
CA LEU A 6 0.84 1.49 -52.62
C LEU A 6 1.11 0.49 -51.50
N GLN A 7 2.16 0.74 -50.73
CA GLN A 7 2.38 -0.01 -49.49
C GLN A 7 1.51 0.57 -48.37
N LEU A 8 0.51 -0.18 -47.99
CA LEU A 8 -0.34 0.10 -46.83
C LEU A 8 0.36 -0.38 -45.56
N SER A 9 1.06 0.54 -44.88
CA SER A 9 1.67 0.24 -43.59
C SER A 9 0.58 0.21 -42.52
N MET A 10 0.17 -0.99 -42.13
CA MET A 10 -0.75 -1.25 -41.01
C MET A 10 0.04 -1.10 -39.72
N LEU A 11 -0.07 0.09 -39.08
CA LEU A 11 0.44 0.29 -37.70
C LEU A 11 -0.41 -0.55 -36.74
N LEU A 12 0.13 -1.67 -36.34
CA LEU A 12 -0.42 -2.49 -35.25
C LEU A 12 -0.16 -1.76 -33.93
N ARG A 13 -1.16 -1.03 -33.45
CA ARG A 13 -1.11 -0.46 -32.10
C ARG A 13 -1.26 -1.59 -31.10
N LEU A 14 -0.15 -1.99 -30.48
CA LEU A 14 -0.13 -2.83 -29.30
C LEU A 14 -0.72 -2.01 -28.14
N THR A 15 -2.03 -2.15 -27.92
CA THR A 15 -2.64 -1.72 -26.67
C THR A 15 -2.24 -2.74 -25.61
N SER A 16 -1.22 -2.39 -24.80
CA SER A 16 -0.96 -3.13 -23.59
C SER A 16 -2.23 -3.10 -22.73
N PRO A 17 -2.75 -4.24 -22.28
CA PRO A 17 -3.82 -4.22 -21.28
C PRO A 17 -3.24 -3.57 -20.03
N ALA A 18 -3.81 -2.45 -19.62
CA ALA A 18 -3.58 -1.91 -18.29
C ALA A 18 -4.00 -3.01 -17.32
N SER A 19 -3.03 -3.65 -16.68
CA SER A 19 -3.28 -4.54 -15.56
C SER A 19 -3.91 -3.67 -14.48
N PHE A 20 -5.23 -3.70 -14.39
CA PHE A 20 -5.93 -3.25 -13.20
C PHE A 20 -5.52 -4.21 -12.09
N ALA A 21 -4.47 -3.88 -11.34
CA ALA A 21 -4.21 -4.51 -10.07
C ALA A 21 -5.50 -4.29 -9.25
N ILE A 22 -6.24 -5.35 -9.04
CA ILE A 22 -7.39 -5.33 -8.13
C ILE A 22 -6.77 -5.30 -6.74
N ASP A 23 -6.47 -4.10 -6.31
CA ASP A 23 -6.07 -3.78 -4.97
C ASP A 23 -7.24 -4.17 -4.05
N ASN A 24 -7.08 -5.24 -3.31
CA ASN A 24 -8.13 -5.85 -2.52
C ASN A 24 -7.60 -6.19 -1.12
N LEU A 25 -7.21 -5.15 -0.39
CA LEU A 25 -6.76 -5.34 0.99
C LEU A 25 -7.94 -5.65 1.90
N LYS A 26 -7.80 -6.70 2.68
CA LYS A 26 -8.81 -7.12 3.68
C LYS A 26 -8.12 -7.72 4.89
N LEU A 27 -8.81 -7.70 6.01
CA LEU A 27 -8.39 -8.45 7.18
C LEU A 27 -8.41 -9.95 6.89
N ASN A 28 -7.45 -10.67 7.44
CA ASN A 28 -7.44 -12.12 7.40
C ASN A 28 -8.54 -12.66 8.35
N SER A 29 -9.60 -13.19 7.78
CA SER A 29 -10.77 -13.66 8.53
C SER A 29 -10.51 -14.87 9.43
N ASN A 30 -9.36 -15.53 9.27
CA ASN A 30 -8.98 -16.70 10.06
C ASN A 30 -8.31 -16.35 11.38
N LEU A 31 -8.05 -15.05 11.65
CA LEU A 31 -7.29 -14.60 12.82
C LEU A 31 -8.19 -14.13 13.97
N ASN A 32 -7.68 -14.29 15.17
CA ASN A 32 -8.23 -13.66 16.37
C ASN A 32 -7.59 -12.28 16.59
N TYR A 33 -8.34 -11.21 16.29
CA TYR A 33 -7.89 -9.83 16.50
C TYR A 33 -8.03 -9.32 17.94
N GLY A 34 -8.49 -10.17 18.85
CA GLY A 34 -8.66 -9.85 20.28
C GLY A 34 -7.55 -10.40 21.17
N SER A 35 -6.49 -11.00 20.61
CA SER A 35 -5.40 -11.61 21.36
C SER A 35 -4.05 -11.43 20.67
N ASP A 36 -2.96 -11.73 21.39
CA ASP A 36 -1.59 -11.75 20.87
C ASP A 36 -1.23 -13.07 20.14
N SER A 37 -2.20 -13.89 19.75
CA SER A 37 -1.95 -15.14 19.05
C SER A 37 -1.19 -14.92 17.73
N LEU A 38 -0.19 -15.76 17.49
CA LEU A 38 0.60 -15.75 16.25
C LEU A 38 -0.08 -16.65 15.21
N ASP A 39 -0.99 -16.07 14.43
CA ASP A 39 -1.88 -16.83 13.55
C ASP A 39 -1.62 -16.55 12.05
N GLY A 40 -0.62 -15.75 11.71
CA GLY A 40 -0.24 -15.39 10.35
C GLY A 40 -0.52 -13.94 9.96
N ALA A 41 -0.43 -13.66 8.66
CA ALA A 41 -0.55 -12.30 8.12
C ALA A 41 -1.87 -11.61 8.49
N LEU A 42 -1.79 -10.38 9.00
CA LEU A 42 -2.96 -9.62 9.49
C LEU A 42 -3.81 -9.07 8.34
N ILE A 43 -3.17 -8.60 7.29
CA ILE A 43 -3.82 -8.03 6.10
C ILE A 43 -3.45 -8.90 4.90
N THR A 44 -4.46 -9.28 4.15
CA THR A 44 -4.31 -10.08 2.93
C THR A 44 -4.85 -9.31 1.73
N GLY A 45 -4.43 -9.68 0.54
CA GLY A 45 -4.86 -9.06 -0.70
C GLY A 45 -3.88 -9.28 -1.83
N SER A 46 -4.23 -8.82 -3.02
CA SER A 46 -3.47 -9.08 -4.25
C SER A 46 -2.16 -8.32 -4.34
N ASP A 47 -1.93 -7.31 -3.50
CA ASP A 47 -0.78 -6.42 -3.63
C ASP A 47 0.14 -6.41 -2.41
N ALA A 48 0.36 -7.59 -1.83
CA ALA A 48 1.23 -7.78 -0.66
C ALA A 48 2.70 -7.41 -0.90
N GLN A 49 3.10 -7.14 -2.15
CA GLN A 49 4.48 -6.80 -2.53
C GLN A 49 4.64 -5.37 -3.05
N SER A 50 3.57 -4.55 -2.98
CA SER A 50 3.67 -3.17 -3.46
C SER A 50 4.61 -2.32 -2.59
N GLY A 51 5.32 -1.41 -3.24
CA GLY A 51 6.15 -0.39 -2.62
C GLY A 51 5.54 1.00 -2.79
N PHE A 52 6.40 2.03 -2.74
CA PHE A 52 6.00 3.42 -3.00
C PHE A 52 5.45 3.59 -4.42
N PHE A 53 4.36 4.36 -4.53
CA PHE A 53 3.76 4.74 -5.80
C PHE A 53 3.74 6.27 -5.94
N ALA A 54 4.45 6.79 -6.94
CA ALA A 54 4.51 8.23 -7.21
C ALA A 54 3.17 8.76 -7.81
N GLY A 55 2.85 10.02 -7.52
CA GLY A 55 1.70 10.71 -8.11
C GLY A 55 0.44 10.75 -7.24
N LYS A 56 0.42 10.04 -6.10
CA LYS A 56 -0.61 10.16 -5.08
C LYS A 56 -0.03 9.86 -3.69
N PRO A 57 -0.69 10.28 -2.61
CA PRO A 57 -0.23 9.95 -1.26
C PRO A 57 -0.14 8.44 -1.04
N ASN A 58 0.82 8.00 -0.23
CA ASN A 58 1.01 6.61 0.16
C ASN A 58 0.83 6.47 1.66
N TYR A 59 0.00 5.51 2.07
CA TYR A 59 -0.10 5.04 3.44
C TYR A 59 0.66 3.73 3.56
N VAL A 60 1.54 3.61 4.52
CA VAL A 60 2.33 2.40 4.77
C VAL A 60 2.10 1.96 6.20
N ILE A 61 1.72 0.70 6.38
CA ILE A 61 1.76 0.02 7.67
C ILE A 61 2.91 -0.98 7.67
N ILE A 62 3.72 -0.95 8.74
CA ILE A 62 4.73 -1.97 9.02
C ILE A 62 4.32 -2.66 10.31
N TYR A 63 4.10 -3.96 10.27
CA TYR A 63 3.62 -4.72 11.40
C TYR A 63 4.36 -6.04 11.59
N GLY A 64 4.19 -6.66 12.76
CA GLY A 64 4.56 -8.03 13.05
C GLY A 64 3.34 -8.86 13.43
N GLU A 65 3.34 -10.12 13.03
CA GLU A 65 2.32 -11.09 13.39
C GLU A 65 2.31 -11.32 14.91
N GLY A 66 1.14 -11.64 15.47
CA GLY A 66 1.02 -11.91 16.91
C GLY A 66 1.04 -10.66 17.82
N CYS A 67 1.24 -9.47 17.30
CA CYS A 67 1.24 -8.24 18.09
C CYS A 67 -0.18 -7.64 18.15
N PHE A 68 -0.75 -7.51 19.36
CA PHE A 68 -2.10 -6.99 19.56
C PHE A 68 -2.27 -5.55 19.04
N ASN A 69 -1.29 -4.69 19.26
CA ASN A 69 -1.32 -3.32 18.75
C ASN A 69 -1.27 -3.30 17.22
N SER A 70 -0.50 -4.20 16.60
CA SER A 70 -0.50 -4.38 15.13
C SER A 70 -1.86 -4.83 14.60
N LYS A 71 -2.54 -5.75 15.32
CA LYS A 71 -3.90 -6.20 14.97
C LYS A 71 -4.91 -5.05 14.98
N ARG A 72 -4.86 -4.17 15.98
CA ARG A 72 -5.74 -3.00 16.04
C ARG A 72 -5.43 -2.01 14.92
N GLN A 73 -4.14 -1.76 14.66
CA GLN A 73 -3.76 -0.87 13.56
C GLN A 73 -4.12 -1.47 12.18
N ALA A 74 -4.03 -2.78 12.01
CA ALA A 74 -4.47 -3.46 10.78
C ALA A 74 -5.96 -3.24 10.49
N ARG A 75 -6.82 -3.28 11.50
CA ARG A 75 -8.25 -2.95 11.35
C ARG A 75 -8.44 -1.52 10.84
N ARG A 76 -7.80 -0.55 11.49
CA ARG A 76 -7.86 0.87 11.07
C ARG A 76 -7.33 1.04 9.64
N THR A 77 -6.28 0.31 9.29
CA THR A 77 -5.72 0.34 7.92
C THR A 77 -6.73 -0.10 6.87
N VAL A 78 -7.44 -1.20 7.11
CA VAL A 78 -8.46 -1.70 6.16
C VAL A 78 -9.65 -0.74 6.09
N GLU A 79 -10.09 -0.16 7.21
CA GLU A 79 -11.14 0.86 7.22
C GLU A 79 -10.74 2.12 6.42
N LEU A 80 -9.50 2.59 6.57
CA LEU A 80 -8.95 3.69 5.77
C LEU A 80 -8.84 3.33 4.29
N TYR A 81 -8.41 2.11 4.00
CA TYR A 81 -8.35 1.60 2.63
C TYR A 81 -9.72 1.61 1.96
N ASP A 82 -10.77 1.13 2.62
CA ASP A 82 -12.12 1.11 2.06
C ASP A 82 -12.62 2.51 1.69
N LYS A 83 -12.24 3.54 2.45
CA LYS A 83 -12.61 4.93 2.20
C LYS A 83 -11.75 5.61 1.12
N TYR A 84 -10.44 5.35 1.10
CA TYR A 84 -9.47 6.18 0.38
C TYR A 84 -8.73 5.48 -0.77
N ARG A 85 -8.99 4.20 -1.04
CA ARG A 85 -8.27 3.40 -2.05
C ARG A 85 -8.21 4.00 -3.47
N SER A 86 -9.17 4.84 -3.84
CA SER A 86 -9.17 5.54 -5.13
C SER A 86 -8.20 6.72 -5.18
N GLN A 87 -7.81 7.29 -4.02
CA GLN A 87 -7.03 8.53 -3.90
C GLN A 87 -5.68 8.33 -3.24
N VAL A 88 -5.52 7.28 -2.43
CA VAL A 88 -4.33 6.96 -1.65
C VAL A 88 -3.85 5.56 -2.02
N HIS A 89 -2.55 5.41 -2.20
CA HIS A 89 -1.92 4.10 -2.38
C HIS A 89 -1.60 3.49 -1.02
N PHE A 90 -1.96 2.22 -0.82
CA PHE A 90 -1.74 1.51 0.43
C PHE A 90 -0.65 0.46 0.28
N VAL A 91 0.31 0.48 1.19
CA VAL A 91 1.44 -0.45 1.26
C VAL A 91 1.37 -1.20 2.60
N VAL A 92 1.39 -2.52 2.52
CA VAL A 92 1.30 -3.40 3.69
C VAL A 92 2.61 -4.17 3.82
N ILE A 93 3.34 -3.94 4.89
CA ILE A 93 4.64 -4.58 5.14
C ILE A 93 4.52 -5.44 6.39
N ASP A 94 4.59 -6.75 6.19
CA ASP A 94 4.69 -7.73 7.25
C ASP A 94 6.17 -8.09 7.48
N LEU A 95 6.64 -7.91 8.70
CA LEU A 95 8.04 -8.17 9.05
C LEU A 95 8.38 -9.67 9.18
N ASP A 96 7.37 -10.52 9.30
CA ASP A 96 7.53 -11.97 9.51
C ASP A 96 7.56 -12.77 8.21
N VAL A 97 7.38 -12.10 7.06
CA VAL A 97 7.43 -12.74 5.73
C VAL A 97 8.49 -12.09 4.81
N PRO A 98 8.91 -12.77 3.75
CA PRO A 98 9.80 -12.18 2.75
C PRO A 98 9.17 -10.92 2.11
N ARG A 99 9.97 -9.89 1.92
CA ARG A 99 9.58 -8.58 1.38
C ARG A 99 10.23 -8.32 0.03
N SER A 100 9.54 -7.56 -0.83
CA SER A 100 10.12 -7.05 -2.06
C SER A 100 11.30 -6.09 -1.78
N PRO A 101 12.20 -5.86 -2.74
CA PRO A 101 13.27 -4.88 -2.60
C PRO A 101 12.76 -3.48 -2.25
N GLU A 102 11.64 -3.07 -2.83
CA GLU A 102 10.98 -1.78 -2.58
C GLU A 102 10.49 -1.68 -1.14
N GLN A 103 9.85 -2.73 -0.61
CA GLN A 103 9.42 -2.80 0.77
C GLN A 103 10.61 -2.81 1.73
N GLN A 104 11.68 -3.54 1.41
CA GLN A 104 12.91 -3.54 2.22
C GLN A 104 13.53 -2.14 2.30
N GLN A 105 13.49 -1.38 1.21
CA GLN A 105 13.98 -0.01 1.20
C GLN A 105 13.15 0.90 2.10
N LEU A 106 11.80 0.80 2.07
CA LEU A 106 10.92 1.54 2.99
C LEU A 106 11.21 1.21 4.45
N VAL A 107 11.36 -0.07 4.78
CA VAL A 107 11.73 -0.52 6.14
C VAL A 107 13.07 0.08 6.55
N LYS A 108 14.10 -0.05 5.72
CA LYS A 108 15.44 0.48 6.02
C LYS A 108 15.44 1.99 6.27
N GLN A 109 14.63 2.73 5.51
CA GLN A 109 14.62 4.19 5.54
C GLN A 109 13.78 4.74 6.71
N TYR A 110 12.64 4.12 7.03
CA TYR A 110 11.64 4.72 7.90
C TYR A 110 11.35 3.95 9.18
N TYR A 111 11.52 2.62 9.20
CA TYR A 111 11.19 1.81 10.37
C TYR A 111 12.16 2.05 11.52
N LYS A 112 11.62 2.29 12.72
CA LYS A 112 12.38 2.67 13.92
C LYS A 112 12.52 1.53 14.95
N GLY A 113 12.16 0.30 14.58
CA GLY A 113 12.34 -0.88 15.45
C GLY A 113 11.16 -1.20 16.36
N TYR A 114 10.02 -0.50 16.25
CA TYR A 114 8.81 -0.76 17.04
C TYR A 114 7.59 -0.91 16.16
N ILE A 115 6.71 -1.87 16.45
CA ILE A 115 5.49 -2.18 15.72
C ILE A 115 4.22 -1.92 16.54
N PRO A 116 3.11 -1.57 15.89
CA PRO A 116 3.04 -1.20 14.48
C PRO A 116 3.81 0.09 14.20
N HIS A 117 4.19 0.32 12.95
CA HIS A 117 4.74 1.59 12.50
C HIS A 117 3.91 2.10 11.33
N VAL A 118 3.50 3.35 11.37
CA VAL A 118 2.70 3.99 10.34
C VAL A 118 3.49 5.11 9.69
N LEU A 119 3.50 5.11 8.36
CA LEU A 119 4.14 6.12 7.53
C LEU A 119 3.12 6.64 6.52
N VAL A 120 3.03 7.95 6.36
CA VAL A 120 2.32 8.58 5.24
C VAL A 120 3.31 9.42 4.46
N LEU A 121 3.39 9.16 3.16
CA LEU A 121 4.19 9.93 2.21
C LEU A 121 3.26 10.73 1.30
N ASP A 122 3.71 11.92 0.89
CA ASP A 122 3.02 12.66 -0.17
C ASP A 122 3.26 12.02 -1.56
N ALA A 123 2.72 12.62 -2.60
CA ALA A 123 2.84 12.15 -3.99
C ALA A 123 4.30 12.11 -4.51
N HIS A 124 5.22 12.79 -3.83
CA HIS A 124 6.65 12.87 -4.17
C HIS A 124 7.55 12.01 -3.27
N GLY A 125 6.96 11.36 -2.25
CA GLY A 125 7.71 10.53 -1.29
C GLY A 125 8.21 11.29 -0.07
N THR A 126 7.73 12.52 0.18
CA THR A 126 8.06 13.27 1.39
C THR A 126 7.21 12.76 2.56
N PRO A 127 7.81 12.46 3.73
CA PRO A 127 7.05 12.02 4.89
C PRO A 127 6.15 13.12 5.45
N LEU A 128 4.85 12.83 5.54
CA LEU A 128 3.84 13.65 6.21
C LEU A 128 3.56 13.15 7.63
N TYR A 129 3.75 11.85 7.85
CA TYR A 129 3.64 11.18 9.14
C TYR A 129 4.62 10.01 9.19
N ASN A 130 5.34 9.81 10.29
CA ASN A 130 6.32 8.73 10.44
C ASN A 130 6.52 8.40 11.91
N GLN A 131 5.67 7.53 12.46
CA GLN A 131 5.66 7.19 13.88
C GLN A 131 5.45 5.70 14.14
N SER A 132 6.11 5.21 15.19
CA SER A 132 5.83 3.90 15.78
C SER A 132 4.68 3.98 16.77
N GLY A 133 3.97 2.87 16.94
CA GLY A 133 2.78 2.76 17.76
C GLY A 133 1.51 2.89 16.94
N GLU A 134 0.39 2.73 17.64
CA GLU A 134 -0.92 2.90 17.03
C GLU A 134 -1.23 4.38 16.78
N VAL A 135 -1.98 4.63 15.72
CA VAL A 135 -2.51 5.95 15.40
C VAL A 135 -4.01 5.86 15.11
N GLU A 136 -4.76 6.82 15.62
CA GLU A 136 -6.20 6.91 15.33
C GLU A 136 -6.45 7.25 13.86
N SER A 137 -7.47 6.62 13.27
CA SER A 137 -7.84 6.83 11.86
C SER A 137 -8.04 8.31 11.52
N ARG A 138 -8.66 9.09 12.43
CA ARG A 138 -8.90 10.51 12.23
C ARG A 138 -7.62 11.32 11.99
N VAL A 139 -6.53 11.00 12.70
CA VAL A 139 -5.23 11.69 12.50
C VAL A 139 -4.73 11.48 11.07
N ILE A 140 -4.86 10.27 10.56
CA ILE A 140 -4.44 9.91 9.20
C ILE A 140 -5.38 10.53 8.17
N GLU A 141 -6.69 10.51 8.42
CA GLU A 141 -7.68 11.14 7.54
C GLU A 141 -7.43 12.65 7.37
N ASP A 142 -7.11 13.36 8.46
CA ASP A 142 -6.76 14.79 8.41
C ASP A 142 -5.51 15.04 7.53
N ILE A 143 -4.52 14.13 7.58
CA ILE A 143 -3.33 14.20 6.73
C ILE A 143 -3.69 13.95 5.26
N PHE A 144 -4.52 12.95 4.98
CA PHE A 144 -4.97 12.67 3.62
C PHE A 144 -5.70 13.86 3.02
N GLN A 145 -6.66 14.44 3.75
CA GLN A 145 -7.44 15.58 3.28
C GLN A 145 -6.55 16.78 2.94
N LYS A 146 -5.56 17.09 3.80
CA LYS A 146 -4.59 18.17 3.53
C LYS A 146 -3.73 17.88 2.31
N SER A 147 -3.27 16.64 2.14
CA SER A 147 -2.43 16.25 1.00
C SER A 147 -3.19 16.21 -0.32
N LEU A 148 -4.48 15.85 -0.29
CA LEU A 148 -5.33 15.75 -1.48
C LEU A 148 -5.91 17.10 -1.93
N SER A 149 -5.83 18.15 -1.08
CA SER A 149 -6.33 19.49 -1.39
C SER A 149 -5.27 20.42 -1.99
N GLN A 150 -4.03 19.95 -2.15
CA GLN A 150 -2.91 20.67 -2.78
C GLN A 150 -2.83 20.36 -4.26
#